data_62e71d32c512ce3f158dff0cd9160703
#
_entry.id   62e71d32c512ce3f158dff0cd9160703
#
_cell.length_a   1.000
_cell.length_b   1.000
_cell.length_c   1.000
_cell.angle_alpha   90.00
_cell.angle_beta   90.00
_cell.angle_gamma   90.00
#
_symmetry.space_group_name_H-M   'P 1'
#
loop_
_entity.id
_entity.type
_entity.pdbx_description
1 polymer ?
#
loop_
_entity_poly.entity_id
_entity_poly.type
_entity_poly.pdbx_seq_one_letter_code
_entity_poly.pdbx_strand_id
1 'polypeptide(L)'
;MGKINAIITGIGGYVPDYVLNNEELSRMVDTNDEWIMTRVGIKERRILTEEGLGTSYMARKAAKQLMQKTGVDPDTIDAVIVTTSTADYKFPST
;
A
#
# COMPACT_ATOMS: atom_id res chain seq x y z
N MET A 1 7.31 -3.14 37.66
CA MET A 1 6.45 -2.99 36.49
C MET A 1 6.98 -3.86 35.37
N GLY A 2 6.12 -4.64 34.72
CA GLY A 2 6.50 -5.50 33.61
C GLY A 2 6.82 -4.69 32.36
N LYS A 3 7.66 -5.24 31.51
CA LYS A 3 7.95 -4.68 30.17
C LYS A 3 6.84 -5.06 29.22
N ILE A 4 6.44 -4.11 28.36
CA ILE A 4 5.53 -4.38 27.24
C ILE A 4 6.39 -4.67 26.02
N ASN A 5 6.22 -5.84 25.45
CA ASN A 5 6.93 -6.24 24.24
C ASN A 5 5.94 -6.36 23.09
N ALA A 6 6.37 -5.96 21.92
CA ALA A 6 5.58 -6.12 20.69
C ALA A 6 6.33 -7.05 19.75
N ILE A 7 5.62 -7.96 19.12
CA ILE A 7 6.17 -8.92 18.17
C ILE A 7 5.37 -8.83 16.88
N ILE A 8 6.07 -8.75 15.75
CA ILE A 8 5.42 -8.84 14.43
C ILE A 8 5.19 -10.31 14.14
N THR A 9 3.93 -10.72 14.04
CA THR A 9 3.54 -12.12 13.80
C THR A 9 3.17 -12.43 12.37
N GLY A 10 3.06 -11.42 11.52
CA GLY A 10 2.78 -11.62 10.11
C GLY A 10 2.89 -10.35 9.30
N ILE A 11 3.14 -10.50 8.02
CA ILE A 11 3.24 -9.42 7.05
C ILE A 11 2.47 -9.82 5.80
N GLY A 12 1.69 -8.89 5.27
CA GLY A 12 0.97 -9.07 4.02
C GLY A 12 1.07 -7.83 3.17
N GLY A 13 0.81 -7.97 1.88
CA GLY A 13 0.90 -6.86 0.96
C GLY A 13 -0.02 -7.01 -0.24
N TYR A 14 -0.21 -5.92 -0.94
CA TYR A 14 -0.95 -5.89 -2.18
C TYR A 14 -0.39 -4.80 -3.08
N VAL A 15 -0.23 -5.12 -4.36
CA VAL A 15 0.11 -4.14 -5.40
C VAL A 15 -0.88 -4.28 -6.55
N PRO A 16 -1.41 -3.17 -7.08
CA PRO A 16 -2.29 -3.23 -8.25
C PRO A 16 -1.59 -3.82 -9.47
N ASP A 17 -2.39 -4.27 -10.44
CA ASP A 17 -1.87 -4.95 -11.63
C ASP A 17 -1.22 -4.01 -12.63
N TYR A 18 -1.70 -2.76 -12.72
CA TYR A 18 -1.18 -1.83 -13.72
C TYR A 18 0.22 -1.34 -13.35
N VAL A 19 1.16 -1.57 -14.26
CA VAL A 19 2.57 -1.16 -14.11
C VAL A 19 2.79 0.11 -14.90
N LEU A 20 3.17 1.18 -14.19
CA LEU A 20 3.58 2.45 -14.80
C LEU A 20 5.10 2.55 -14.74
N ASN A 21 5.75 2.33 -15.87
CA ASN A 21 7.21 2.43 -15.97
C ASN A 21 7.65 3.88 -16.24
N ASN A 22 8.97 4.11 -16.18
CA ASN A 22 9.53 5.44 -16.34
C ASN A 22 9.32 6.00 -17.74
N GLU A 23 9.33 5.15 -18.76
CA GLU A 23 9.09 5.58 -20.15
C GLU A 23 7.68 6.14 -20.32
N GLU A 24 6.68 5.43 -19.81
CA GLU A 24 5.30 5.89 -19.84
C GLU A 24 5.12 7.17 -19.03
N LEU A 25 5.72 7.25 -17.85
CA LEU A 25 5.67 8.43 -17.00
C LEU A 25 6.29 9.65 -17.69
N SER A 26 7.36 9.46 -18.45
CA SER A 26 8.02 10.56 -19.18
C SER A 26 7.14 11.19 -20.25
N ARG A 27 6.12 10.48 -20.72
CA ARG A 27 5.13 11.02 -21.66
C ARG A 27 4.06 11.86 -20.97
N MET A 28 3.92 11.73 -19.66
CA MET A 28 2.87 12.39 -18.88
C MET A 28 3.39 13.64 -18.16
N VAL A 29 4.63 13.61 -17.71
CA VAL A 29 5.27 14.71 -16.97
C VAL A 29 6.69 14.91 -17.47
N ASP A 30 7.26 16.06 -17.17
CA ASP A 30 8.63 16.42 -17.59
C ASP A 30 9.67 15.68 -16.73
N THR A 31 10.02 14.48 -17.16
CA THR A 31 10.99 13.62 -16.50
C THR A 31 11.57 12.62 -17.50
N ASN A 32 12.55 11.84 -17.09
CA ASN A 32 13.08 10.73 -17.88
C ASN A 32 13.63 9.63 -16.94
N ASP A 33 13.85 8.44 -17.51
CA ASP A 33 14.34 7.28 -16.76
C ASP A 33 15.66 7.54 -16.06
N GLU A 34 16.61 8.17 -16.74
CA GLU A 34 17.93 8.47 -16.18
C GLU A 34 17.82 9.33 -14.91
N TRP A 35 17.01 10.38 -14.96
CA TRP A 35 16.79 11.26 -13.82
C TRP A 35 16.17 10.52 -12.65
N ILE A 36 15.12 9.72 -12.91
CA ILE A 36 14.40 8.96 -11.88
C ILE A 36 15.33 7.91 -11.26
N MET A 37 16.05 7.15 -12.09
CA MET A 37 16.95 6.12 -11.61
C MET A 37 18.09 6.68 -10.78
N THR A 38 18.65 7.82 -11.18
CA THR A 38 19.73 8.48 -10.46
C THR A 38 19.27 9.01 -9.10
N ARG A 39 18.03 9.56 -9.04
CA ARG A 39 17.51 10.21 -7.84
C ARG A 39 16.92 9.23 -6.84
N VAL A 40 16.15 8.26 -7.29
CA VAL A 40 15.39 7.38 -6.39
C VAL A 40 15.53 5.90 -6.70
N GLY A 41 16.08 5.52 -7.86
CA GLY A 41 16.27 4.13 -8.23
C GLY A 41 14.99 3.36 -8.56
N ILE A 42 13.88 4.04 -8.81
CA ILE A 42 12.59 3.41 -9.08
C ILE A 42 12.40 3.24 -10.58
N LYS A 43 12.27 2.01 -11.05
CA LYS A 43 12.03 1.68 -12.46
C LYS A 43 10.56 1.76 -12.84
N GLU A 44 9.69 1.33 -11.93
CA GLU A 44 8.26 1.23 -12.18
C GLU A 44 7.49 1.31 -10.88
N ARG A 45 6.21 1.58 -10.96
CA ARG A 45 5.28 1.60 -9.82
C ARG A 45 3.96 1.01 -10.24
N ARG A 46 3.18 0.62 -9.27
CA ARG A 46 1.86 0.05 -9.50
C ARG A 46 0.79 1.08 -9.21
N ILE A 47 -0.18 1.17 -10.09
CA ILE A 47 -1.24 2.17 -10.00
C ILE A 47 -2.60 1.48 -9.97
N LEU A 48 -3.44 1.87 -9.02
CA LEU A 48 -4.83 1.44 -8.97
C LEU A 48 -5.64 2.29 -9.95
N THR A 49 -6.08 1.69 -11.05
CA THR A 49 -6.74 2.41 -12.14
C THR A 49 -8.26 2.27 -12.15
N GLU A 50 -8.83 1.35 -11.39
CA GLU A 50 -10.27 1.14 -11.35
C GLU A 50 -11.00 2.31 -10.67
N GLU A 51 -12.04 2.83 -11.32
CA GLU A 51 -12.87 3.89 -10.76
C GLU A 51 -13.55 3.45 -9.47
N GLY A 52 -13.70 4.39 -8.54
CA GLY A 52 -14.38 4.15 -7.28
C GLY A 52 -13.59 3.37 -6.24
N LEU A 53 -12.38 2.93 -6.57
CA LEU A 53 -11.50 2.23 -5.65
C LEU A 53 -10.37 3.14 -5.18
N GLY A 54 -10.02 3.04 -3.91
CA GLY A 54 -9.01 3.89 -3.30
C GLY A 54 -8.13 3.14 -2.31
N THR A 55 -7.56 3.88 -1.38
CA THR A 55 -6.62 3.35 -0.39
C THR A 55 -7.22 2.20 0.43
N SER A 56 -8.49 2.29 0.82
CA SER A 56 -9.14 1.25 1.61
C SER A 56 -9.22 -0.09 0.85
N TYR A 57 -9.41 -0.04 -0.46
CA TYR A 57 -9.42 -1.25 -1.29
C TYR A 57 -8.08 -1.97 -1.21
N MET A 58 -6.99 -1.24 -1.38
CA MET A 58 -5.64 -1.81 -1.33
C MET A 58 -5.31 -2.31 0.07
N ALA A 59 -5.66 -1.56 1.11
CA ALA A 59 -5.45 -1.96 2.49
C ALA A 59 -6.22 -3.23 2.85
N ARG A 60 -7.47 -3.32 2.39
CA ARG A 60 -8.31 -4.51 2.60
C ARG A 60 -7.71 -5.75 1.92
N LYS A 61 -7.20 -5.61 0.70
CA LYS A 61 -6.56 -6.70 -0.03
C LYS A 61 -5.30 -7.18 0.69
N ALA A 62 -4.49 -6.26 1.18
CA ALA A 62 -3.29 -6.59 1.95
C ALA A 62 -3.64 -7.29 3.27
N ALA A 63 -4.64 -6.80 3.99
CA ALA A 63 -5.10 -7.40 5.23
C ALA A 63 -5.67 -8.81 5.00
N LYS A 64 -6.43 -9.00 3.92
CA LYS A 64 -6.97 -10.30 3.55
C LYS A 64 -5.86 -11.31 3.26
N GLN A 65 -4.84 -10.90 2.53
CA GLN A 65 -3.68 -11.76 2.26
C GLN A 65 -2.97 -12.14 3.57
N LEU A 66 -2.79 -11.18 4.47
CA LEU A 66 -2.18 -11.42 5.77
C LEU A 66 -2.98 -12.44 6.59
N MET A 67 -4.29 -12.30 6.64
CA MET A 67 -5.15 -13.22 7.38
C MET A 67 -5.14 -14.63 6.79
N GLN A 68 -5.16 -14.76 5.47
CA GLN A 68 -5.05 -16.04 4.79
C GLN A 68 -3.71 -16.73 5.05
N LYS A 69 -2.65 -15.96 5.08
CA LYS A 69 -1.29 -16.44 5.27
C LYS A 69 -1.00 -16.87 6.69
N THR A 70 -1.52 -16.14 7.68
CA THR A 70 -1.24 -16.38 9.10
C THR A 70 -2.33 -17.18 9.81
N GLY A 71 -3.53 -17.25 9.26
CA GLY A 71 -4.68 -17.88 9.91
C GLY A 71 -5.23 -17.09 11.10
N VAL A 72 -4.83 -15.83 11.25
CA VAL A 72 -5.31 -14.98 12.34
C VAL A 72 -6.82 -14.77 12.24
N ASP A 73 -7.52 -14.91 13.37
CA ASP A 73 -8.95 -14.63 13.46
C ASP A 73 -9.18 -13.12 13.58
N PRO A 74 -9.91 -12.49 12.63
CA PRO A 74 -10.18 -11.04 12.70
C PRO A 74 -10.86 -10.61 14.00
N ASP A 75 -11.65 -11.48 14.64
CA ASP A 75 -12.32 -11.15 15.89
C ASP A 75 -11.36 -10.99 17.08
N THR A 76 -10.10 -11.41 16.92
CA THR A 76 -9.07 -11.23 17.94
C THR A 76 -8.30 -9.92 17.83
N ILE A 77 -8.62 -9.11 16.81
CA ILE A 77 -7.95 -7.82 16.58
C ILE A 77 -8.57 -6.76 17.48
N ASP A 78 -7.75 -6.15 18.33
CA ASP A 78 -8.19 -5.12 19.26
C ASP A 78 -8.08 -3.70 18.68
N ALA A 79 -7.15 -3.47 17.77
CA ALA A 79 -6.95 -2.16 17.17
C ALA A 79 -6.45 -2.27 15.73
N VAL A 80 -6.85 -1.32 14.91
CA VAL A 80 -6.38 -1.18 13.53
C VAL A 80 -5.83 0.23 13.36
N ILE A 81 -4.59 0.34 12.89
CA ILE A 81 -3.95 1.62 12.64
C ILE A 81 -3.66 1.72 11.14
N VAL A 82 -4.20 2.76 10.51
CA VAL A 82 -3.98 3.01 9.08
C VAL A 82 -3.25 4.33 8.92
N THR A 83 -2.10 4.29 8.26
CA THR A 83 -1.33 5.49 7.93
C THR A 83 -1.41 5.72 6.43
N THR A 84 -1.87 6.90 6.02
CA THR A 84 -1.97 7.24 4.61
C THR A 84 -1.95 8.75 4.41
N SER A 85 -1.41 9.18 3.27
CA SER A 85 -1.52 10.58 2.80
C SER A 85 -2.61 10.74 1.73
N THR A 86 -3.22 9.62 1.31
CA THR A 86 -4.23 9.57 0.23
C THR A 86 -5.49 8.84 0.70
N ALA A 87 -6.05 9.28 1.83
CA ALA A 87 -7.27 8.68 2.40
C ALA A 87 -8.42 8.73 1.40
N ASP A 88 -9.34 7.75 1.48
CA ASP A 88 -10.54 7.71 0.64
C ASP A 88 -11.40 8.96 0.86
N TYR A 89 -11.52 9.39 2.11
CA TYR A 89 -12.28 10.56 2.53
C TYR A 89 -11.47 11.39 3.50
N LYS A 90 -11.72 12.70 3.51
CA LYS A 90 -11.07 13.59 4.48
C LYS A 90 -11.56 13.33 5.90
N PHE A 91 -12.84 13.04 6.05
CA PHE A 91 -13.45 12.72 7.32
C PHE A 91 -14.80 12.00 7.10
N PRO A 92 -15.00 10.78 7.68
CA PRO A 92 -13.95 9.97 8.31
C PRO A 92 -12.90 9.54 7.29
N SER A 93 -11.67 9.34 7.75
CA SER A 93 -10.60 8.83 6.91
C SER A 93 -10.81 7.35 6.55
N THR A 94 -10.00 6.86 5.65
CA THR A 94 -10.03 5.50 5.08
C THR A 94 -10.48 4.39 6.04
#